data_1d7a68b3aaa55d034bab87edb8c805fa
#
_entry.id   1d7a68b3aaa55d034bab87edb8c805fa
#
_cell.length_a   1.000
_cell.length_b   1.000
_cell.length_c   1.000
_cell.angle_alpha   90.00
_cell.angle_beta   90.00
_cell.angle_gamma   90.00
#
_symmetry.space_group_name_H-M   'P 1'
#
loop_
_entity.id
_entity.type
_entity.pdbx_description
1 polymer ?
#
loop_
_entity_poly.entity_id
_entity_poly.type
_entity_poly.pdbx_seq_one_letter_code
_entity_poly.pdbx_strand_id
1 'polypeptide(L)'
;VFDFFPHFLGSTFLRTYLWILGCCPWLYELAYKWGNQQSGSLWLRSLINRRLALLGSSYLQRVRPDAVIATHATPAGIMCYYKEKHPEIFLGAVVTDFTVHKWWLCNGVDAYFVADARLKEKITVPAQVQAFGIPLRQDFRRFDSFDYDACRKQYGWTSEERVCLVMGGGEGLLPMEEILLALQKKSIAGL
;
A
#
# COMPACT_ATOMS: atom_id res chain seq x y z
N VAL A 1 0.54 -11.89 4.15
CA VAL A 1 1.70 -11.44 4.96
C VAL A 1 1.96 -12.44 6.06
N PHE A 2 0.94 -12.91 6.76
CA PHE A 2 1.10 -13.83 7.90
C PHE A 2 1.59 -15.23 7.50
N ASP A 3 1.31 -15.68 6.28
CA ASP A 3 1.79 -16.98 5.77
C ASP A 3 3.26 -16.95 5.35
N PHE A 4 3.77 -15.76 5.00
CA PHE A 4 5.16 -15.57 4.57
C PHE A 4 6.14 -15.55 5.74
N PHE A 5 5.71 -15.01 6.87
CA PHE A 5 6.51 -14.96 8.10
C PHE A 5 5.89 -15.82 9.19
N PRO A 6 6.69 -16.32 10.15
CA PRO A 6 6.15 -16.93 11.37
C PRO A 6 5.13 -15.99 12.03
N HIS A 7 3.97 -16.51 12.43
CA HIS A 7 2.85 -15.73 12.99
C HIS A 7 3.27 -14.79 14.13
N PHE A 8 4.21 -15.22 14.97
CA PHE A 8 4.78 -14.43 16.04
C PHE A 8 5.46 -13.13 15.53
N LEU A 9 6.27 -13.21 14.47
CA LEU A 9 6.97 -12.03 13.92
C LEU A 9 5.99 -11.06 13.25
N GLY A 10 5.02 -11.58 12.50
CA GLY A 10 4.00 -10.76 11.83
C GLY A 10 3.14 -9.98 12.82
N SER A 11 2.67 -10.64 13.88
CA SER A 11 1.82 -10.00 14.89
C SER A 11 2.58 -8.96 15.73
N THR A 12 3.83 -9.25 16.10
CA THR A 12 4.67 -8.31 16.86
C THR A 12 4.99 -7.08 16.00
N PHE A 13 5.37 -7.27 14.73
CA PHE A 13 5.63 -6.18 13.82
C PHE A 13 4.40 -5.27 13.64
N LEU A 14 3.23 -5.86 13.39
CA LEU A 14 1.99 -5.09 13.23
C LEU A 14 1.63 -4.31 14.50
N ARG A 15 1.71 -4.93 15.67
CA ARG A 15 1.46 -4.28 16.96
C ARG A 15 2.40 -3.11 17.21
N THR A 16 3.70 -3.30 16.97
CA THR A 16 4.70 -2.24 17.14
C THR A 16 4.45 -1.09 16.15
N TYR A 17 4.15 -1.41 14.90
CA TYR A 17 3.83 -0.43 13.87
C TYR A 17 2.60 0.41 14.24
N LEU A 18 1.50 -0.23 14.65
CA LEU A 18 0.28 0.46 15.07
C LEU A 18 0.49 1.29 16.34
N TRP A 19 1.29 0.78 17.27
CA TRP A 19 1.66 1.53 18.48
C TRP A 19 2.46 2.80 18.14
N ILE A 20 3.44 2.72 17.24
CA ILE A 20 4.20 3.90 16.77
C ILE A 20 3.27 4.91 16.11
N LEU A 21 2.37 4.46 15.24
CA LEU A 21 1.42 5.35 14.56
C LEU A 21 0.45 6.04 15.53
N GLY A 22 -0.01 5.33 16.56
CA GLY A 22 -0.93 5.87 17.56
C GLY A 22 -0.26 6.77 18.62
N CYS A 23 0.91 6.39 19.10
CA CYS A 23 1.57 7.07 20.23
C CYS A 23 2.64 8.08 19.79
N CYS A 24 3.30 7.85 18.64
CA CYS A 24 4.43 8.66 18.19
C CYS A 24 4.38 8.92 16.66
N PRO A 25 3.31 9.53 16.12
CA PRO A 25 3.16 9.74 14.68
C PRO A 25 4.31 10.56 14.07
N TRP A 26 4.89 11.47 14.85
CA TRP A 26 6.07 12.25 14.45
C TRP A 26 7.31 11.36 14.16
N LEU A 27 7.46 10.25 14.88
CA LEU A 27 8.55 9.30 14.65
C LEU A 27 8.39 8.57 13.30
N TYR A 28 7.15 8.23 12.97
CA TYR A 28 6.82 7.66 11.66
C TYR A 28 7.08 8.67 10.53
N GLU A 29 6.65 9.92 10.70
CA GLU A 29 6.89 10.98 9.71
C GLU A 29 8.38 11.24 9.50
N LEU A 30 9.15 11.28 10.60
CA LEU A 30 10.61 11.44 10.55
C LEU A 30 11.27 10.26 9.81
N ALA A 31 10.87 9.03 10.14
CA ALA A 31 11.38 7.82 9.48
C ALA A 31 11.02 7.80 7.99
N TYR A 32 9.81 8.21 7.63
CA TYR A 32 9.36 8.31 6.25
C TYR A 32 10.14 9.37 5.46
N LYS A 33 10.28 10.59 6.01
CA LYS A 33 11.07 11.67 5.40
C LYS A 33 12.53 11.25 5.24
N TRP A 34 13.13 10.69 6.28
CA TRP A 34 14.49 10.17 6.23
C TRP A 34 14.65 9.06 5.20
N GLY A 35 13.67 8.14 5.15
CA GLY A 35 13.63 7.05 4.18
C GLY A 35 13.55 7.52 2.72
N ASN A 36 12.87 8.64 2.48
CA ASN A 36 12.67 9.16 1.12
C ASN A 36 13.79 10.12 0.66
N GLN A 37 14.48 10.79 1.57
CA GLN A 37 15.44 11.85 1.24
C GLN A 37 16.91 11.41 1.20
N GLN A 38 17.31 10.40 1.98
CA GLN A 38 18.73 10.06 2.15
C GLN A 38 19.11 8.70 1.56
N SER A 39 20.27 8.65 0.88
CA SER A 39 20.85 7.39 0.37
C SER A 39 21.20 6.39 1.47
N GLY A 40 21.47 6.85 2.70
CA GLY A 40 21.70 5.98 3.86
C GLY A 40 20.49 5.14 4.27
N SER A 41 19.26 5.63 4.02
CA SER A 41 18.03 4.86 4.28
C SER A 41 17.87 3.68 3.33
N LEU A 42 18.39 3.78 2.10
CA LEU A 42 18.37 2.71 1.12
C LEU A 42 19.26 1.54 1.54
N TRP A 43 20.40 1.81 2.18
CA TRP A 43 21.25 0.76 2.74
C TRP A 43 20.54 -0.01 3.88
N LEU A 44 19.91 0.71 4.83
CA LEU A 44 19.17 0.08 5.91
C LEU A 44 17.99 -0.75 5.38
N ARG A 45 17.23 -0.21 4.43
CA ARG A 45 16.17 -0.94 3.71
C ARG A 45 16.72 -2.22 3.08
N SER A 46 17.85 -2.13 2.39
CA SER A 46 18.53 -3.24 1.74
C SER A 46 18.84 -4.34 2.75
N LEU A 47 19.44 -3.99 3.89
CA LEU A 47 19.75 -4.94 4.96
C LEU A 47 18.49 -5.62 5.52
N ILE A 48 17.46 -4.83 5.79
CA ILE A 48 16.17 -5.35 6.30
C ILE A 48 15.54 -6.30 5.28
N ASN A 49 15.41 -5.89 4.02
CA ASN A 49 14.80 -6.72 2.98
C ASN A 49 15.57 -8.03 2.77
N ARG A 50 16.90 -7.98 2.81
CA ARG A 50 17.74 -9.19 2.72
C ARG A 50 17.48 -10.16 3.88
N ARG A 51 17.37 -9.66 5.12
CA ARG A 51 17.04 -10.49 6.29
C ARG A 51 15.63 -11.08 6.18
N LEU A 52 14.67 -10.27 5.76
CA LEU A 52 13.30 -10.71 5.56
C LEU A 52 13.19 -11.75 4.42
N ALA A 53 13.95 -11.60 3.35
CA ALA A 53 14.02 -12.59 2.27
C ALA A 53 14.54 -13.95 2.76
N LEU A 54 15.55 -13.96 3.63
CA LEU A 54 16.05 -15.19 4.25
C LEU A 54 15.00 -15.85 5.15
N LEU A 55 14.28 -15.07 5.95
CA LEU A 55 13.20 -15.58 6.81
C LEU A 55 12.02 -16.15 6.02
N GLY A 56 11.68 -15.55 4.88
CA GLY A 56 10.59 -16.03 4.01
C GLY A 56 11.00 -17.10 3.00
N SER A 57 12.30 -17.43 2.90
CA SER A 57 12.80 -18.35 1.87
C SER A 57 12.17 -19.75 1.94
N SER A 58 11.93 -20.28 3.14
CA SER A 58 11.30 -21.59 3.32
C SER A 58 9.86 -21.64 2.78
N TYR A 59 9.12 -20.54 2.91
CA TYR A 59 7.78 -20.42 2.32
C TYR A 59 7.86 -20.43 0.78
N LEU A 60 8.73 -19.61 0.21
CA LEU A 60 8.90 -19.51 -1.24
C LEU A 60 9.41 -20.83 -1.86
N GLN A 61 10.34 -21.53 -1.19
CA GLN A 61 10.80 -22.86 -1.62
C GLN A 61 9.69 -23.92 -1.62
N ARG A 62 8.72 -23.79 -0.71
CA ARG A 62 7.56 -24.69 -0.65
C ARG A 62 6.54 -24.37 -1.75
N VAL A 63 6.27 -23.07 -1.97
CA VAL A 63 5.28 -22.61 -2.96
C VAL A 63 5.81 -22.72 -4.38
N ARG A 64 7.11 -22.48 -4.61
CA ARG A 64 7.79 -22.50 -5.92
C ARG A 64 7.04 -21.65 -6.96
N PRO A 65 6.87 -20.34 -6.74
CA PRO A 65 6.12 -19.52 -7.68
C PRO A 65 6.91 -19.28 -8.98
N ASP A 66 6.24 -19.36 -10.11
CA ASP A 66 6.78 -18.92 -11.41
C ASP A 66 6.73 -17.39 -11.55
N ALA A 67 5.75 -16.77 -10.89
CA ALA A 67 5.57 -15.32 -10.88
C ALA A 67 5.13 -14.80 -9.51
N VAL A 68 5.61 -13.63 -9.15
CA VAL A 68 5.20 -12.92 -7.93
C VAL A 68 4.75 -11.51 -8.29
N ILE A 69 3.58 -11.11 -7.80
CA ILE A 69 3.06 -9.76 -7.93
C ILE A 69 3.06 -9.10 -6.56
N ALA A 70 3.89 -8.08 -6.40
CA ALA A 70 3.99 -7.31 -5.18
C ALA A 70 3.13 -6.05 -5.27
N THR A 71 2.20 -5.87 -4.34
CA THR A 71 1.32 -4.69 -4.25
C THR A 71 1.76 -3.69 -3.18
N HIS A 72 2.97 -3.86 -2.65
CA HIS A 72 3.60 -2.97 -1.69
C HIS A 72 5.12 -2.98 -1.86
N ALA A 73 5.78 -1.85 -1.56
CA ALA A 73 7.21 -1.68 -1.77
C ALA A 73 8.08 -2.67 -0.98
N THR A 74 7.68 -3.02 0.24
CA THR A 74 8.45 -3.96 1.08
C THR A 74 8.47 -5.38 0.50
N PRO A 75 7.34 -6.02 0.14
CA PRO A 75 7.35 -7.29 -0.58
C PRO A 75 8.15 -7.25 -1.87
N ALA A 76 8.03 -6.18 -2.67
CA ALA A 76 8.82 -6.03 -3.89
C ALA A 76 10.32 -6.06 -3.59
N GLY A 77 10.78 -5.30 -2.58
CA GLY A 77 12.16 -5.30 -2.14
C GLY A 77 12.66 -6.64 -1.61
N ILE A 78 11.84 -7.37 -0.85
CA ILE A 78 12.15 -8.72 -0.35
C ILE A 78 12.35 -9.69 -1.52
N MET A 79 11.42 -9.65 -2.47
CA MET A 79 11.46 -10.55 -3.64
C MET A 79 12.64 -10.25 -4.57
N CYS A 80 13.09 -9.01 -4.68
CA CYS A 80 14.31 -8.68 -5.42
C CYS A 80 15.52 -9.47 -4.90
N TYR A 81 15.69 -9.58 -3.57
CA TYR A 81 16.77 -10.38 -2.98
C TYR A 81 16.60 -11.89 -3.16
N TYR A 82 15.37 -12.37 -3.08
CA TYR A 82 15.12 -13.79 -3.33
C TYR A 82 15.43 -14.13 -4.79
N LYS A 83 15.04 -13.26 -5.70
CA LYS A 83 15.26 -13.41 -7.15
C LYS A 83 16.73 -13.38 -7.56
N GLU A 84 17.65 -12.81 -6.77
CA GLU A 84 19.09 -12.90 -7.03
C GLU A 84 19.57 -14.37 -7.18
N LYS A 85 18.92 -15.29 -6.45
CA LYS A 85 19.20 -16.74 -6.50
C LYS A 85 18.20 -17.53 -7.36
N HIS A 86 17.11 -16.89 -7.76
CA HIS A 86 15.99 -17.47 -8.52
C HIS A 86 15.59 -16.53 -9.66
N PRO A 87 16.52 -16.28 -10.63
CA PRO A 87 16.30 -15.30 -11.70
C PRO A 87 15.16 -15.67 -12.65
N GLU A 88 14.74 -16.93 -12.65
CA GLU A 88 13.63 -17.47 -13.44
C GLU A 88 12.26 -16.92 -12.99
N ILE A 89 12.14 -16.46 -11.76
CA ILE A 89 10.87 -15.97 -11.22
C ILE A 89 10.54 -14.58 -11.82
N PHE A 90 9.37 -14.45 -12.43
CA PHE A 90 8.87 -13.15 -12.83
C PHE A 90 8.44 -12.32 -11.60
N LEU A 91 8.93 -11.09 -11.48
CA LEU A 91 8.55 -10.17 -10.42
C LEU A 91 7.86 -8.93 -10.99
N GLY A 92 6.56 -8.82 -10.77
CA GLY A 92 5.77 -7.62 -11.04
C GLY A 92 5.57 -6.78 -9.78
N ALA A 93 5.68 -5.46 -9.90
CA ALA A 93 5.39 -4.52 -8.82
C ALA A 93 4.21 -3.61 -9.20
N VAL A 94 3.11 -3.70 -8.47
CA VAL A 94 1.94 -2.84 -8.65
C VAL A 94 2.03 -1.69 -7.66
N VAL A 95 2.35 -0.51 -8.16
CA VAL A 95 2.43 0.72 -7.36
C VAL A 95 1.00 1.22 -7.12
N THR A 96 0.52 1.02 -5.90
CA THR A 96 -0.84 1.41 -5.49
C THR A 96 -0.94 2.85 -5.00
N ASP A 97 0.18 3.56 -4.97
CA ASP A 97 0.26 4.96 -4.59
C ASP A 97 0.12 5.89 -5.81
N PHE A 98 -0.36 7.10 -5.61
CA PHE A 98 -0.36 8.16 -6.63
C PHE A 98 1.01 8.83 -6.82
N THR A 99 2.04 8.32 -6.16
CA THR A 99 3.43 8.73 -6.34
C THR A 99 4.35 7.52 -6.21
N VAL A 100 5.52 7.58 -6.85
CA VAL A 100 6.53 6.53 -6.72
C VAL A 100 7.61 7.03 -5.78
N HIS A 101 7.62 6.54 -4.55
CA HIS A 101 8.71 6.81 -3.62
C HIS A 101 9.88 5.84 -3.83
N LYS A 102 11.07 6.23 -3.38
CA LYS A 102 12.32 5.47 -3.61
C LYS A 102 12.28 4.01 -3.14
N TRP A 103 11.41 3.68 -2.22
CA TRP A 103 11.27 2.31 -1.70
C TRP A 103 10.63 1.33 -2.70
N TRP A 104 9.93 1.84 -3.72
CA TRP A 104 9.47 1.00 -4.81
C TRP A 104 10.59 0.61 -5.77
N LEU A 105 11.65 1.42 -5.90
CA LEU A 105 12.70 1.26 -6.90
C LEU A 105 13.66 0.15 -6.48
N CYS A 106 13.57 -0.99 -7.12
CA CYS A 106 14.41 -2.15 -6.89
C CYS A 106 14.94 -2.70 -8.22
N ASN A 107 16.25 -2.94 -8.30
CA ASN A 107 16.82 -3.71 -9.39
C ASN A 107 16.37 -5.18 -9.26
N GLY A 108 15.81 -5.75 -10.30
CA GLY A 108 15.30 -7.12 -10.29
C GLY A 108 13.77 -7.22 -10.41
N VAL A 109 13.03 -6.12 -10.36
CA VAL A 109 11.64 -6.06 -10.80
C VAL A 109 11.61 -6.10 -12.33
N ASP A 110 10.86 -7.02 -12.93
CA ASP A 110 10.72 -7.14 -14.38
C ASP A 110 9.72 -6.13 -14.94
N ALA A 111 8.63 -5.92 -14.22
CA ALA A 111 7.59 -4.98 -14.64
C ALA A 111 7.01 -4.16 -13.48
N TYR A 112 6.86 -2.87 -13.69
CA TYR A 112 6.09 -1.99 -12.84
C TYR A 112 4.74 -1.66 -13.48
N PHE A 113 3.70 -1.75 -12.68
CA PHE A 113 2.35 -1.33 -13.03
C PHE A 113 2.00 -0.10 -12.20
N VAL A 114 1.78 1.03 -12.85
CA VAL A 114 1.56 2.32 -12.18
C VAL A 114 0.15 2.85 -12.44
N ALA A 115 -0.31 3.72 -11.55
CA ALA A 115 -1.65 4.30 -11.61
C ALA A 115 -1.88 5.18 -12.85
N ASP A 116 -0.85 5.92 -13.29
CA ASP A 116 -0.96 6.90 -14.36
C ASP A 116 0.34 6.96 -15.18
N ALA A 117 0.21 7.33 -16.46
CA ALA A 117 1.34 7.43 -17.39
C ALA A 117 2.44 8.39 -16.92
N ARG A 118 2.07 9.46 -16.21
CA ARG A 118 3.01 10.45 -15.63
C ARG A 118 3.95 9.84 -14.59
N LEU A 119 3.59 8.69 -14.01
CA LEU A 119 4.43 8.00 -13.03
C LEU A 119 5.52 7.14 -13.68
N LYS A 120 5.45 6.88 -14.98
CA LYS A 120 6.46 6.08 -15.69
C LYS A 120 7.87 6.67 -15.56
N GLU A 121 7.98 7.99 -15.67
CA GLU A 121 9.25 8.71 -15.56
C GLU A 121 9.88 8.65 -14.15
N LYS A 122 9.08 8.29 -13.14
CA LYS A 122 9.57 8.10 -11.76
C LYS A 122 10.24 6.74 -11.54
N ILE A 123 10.05 5.80 -12.46
CA ILE A 123 10.72 4.50 -12.41
C ILE A 123 12.07 4.64 -13.10
N THR A 124 13.12 4.75 -12.32
CA THR A 124 14.49 5.00 -12.78
C THR A 124 15.36 3.73 -12.81
N VAL A 125 14.76 2.57 -12.59
CA VAL A 125 15.42 1.26 -12.67
C VAL A 125 15.09 0.55 -14.00
N PRO A 126 15.95 -0.34 -14.50
CA PRO A 126 15.70 -1.07 -15.74
C PRO A 126 14.57 -2.08 -15.54
N ALA A 127 13.37 -1.72 -15.98
CA ALA A 127 12.17 -2.56 -15.91
C ALA A 127 11.16 -2.11 -16.97
N GLN A 128 10.24 -2.99 -17.35
CA GLN A 128 9.07 -2.58 -18.13
C GLN A 128 8.14 -1.73 -17.26
N VAL A 129 7.51 -0.70 -17.83
CA VAL A 129 6.57 0.16 -17.07
C VAL A 129 5.26 0.32 -17.83
N GLN A 130 4.17 -0.13 -17.23
CA GLN A 130 2.82 -0.07 -17.77
C GLN A 130 1.91 0.77 -16.87
N ALA A 131 1.05 1.59 -17.48
CA ALA A 131 0.07 2.41 -16.76
C ALA A 131 -1.33 1.83 -16.97
N PHE A 132 -1.79 1.01 -16.03
CA PHE A 132 -3.09 0.33 -16.08
C PHE A 132 -4.07 0.82 -15.02
N GLY A 133 -3.71 1.82 -14.23
CA GLY A 133 -4.49 2.24 -13.10
C GLY A 133 -4.19 1.43 -11.83
N ILE A 134 -4.85 1.80 -10.74
CA ILE A 134 -4.80 1.04 -9.47
C ILE A 134 -5.83 -0.08 -9.56
N PRO A 135 -5.46 -1.36 -9.26
CA PRO A 135 -6.40 -2.45 -9.28
C PRO A 135 -7.50 -2.29 -8.22
N LEU A 136 -8.73 -2.38 -8.65
CA LEU A 136 -9.92 -2.26 -7.81
C LEU A 136 -10.66 -3.59 -7.72
N ARG A 137 -11.37 -3.82 -6.62
CA ARG A 137 -12.31 -4.93 -6.50
C ARG A 137 -13.40 -4.81 -7.57
N GLN A 138 -13.95 -5.93 -8.00
CA GLN A 138 -15.01 -5.93 -9.02
C GLN A 138 -16.23 -5.10 -8.62
N ASP A 139 -16.56 -5.05 -7.34
CA ASP A 139 -17.68 -4.27 -6.81
C ASP A 139 -17.58 -2.77 -7.14
N PHE A 140 -16.34 -2.24 -7.23
CA PHE A 140 -16.08 -0.85 -7.62
C PHE A 140 -16.10 -0.60 -9.13
N ARG A 141 -16.33 -1.64 -9.95
CA ARG A 141 -16.39 -1.52 -11.42
C ARG A 141 -17.84 -1.46 -11.95
N ARG A 142 -18.82 -1.60 -11.08
CA ARG A 142 -20.25 -1.68 -11.46
C ARG A 142 -20.98 -0.35 -11.37
N PHE A 143 -20.29 0.77 -11.65
CA PHE A 143 -20.91 2.10 -11.55
C PHE A 143 -22.10 2.29 -12.48
N ASP A 144 -22.06 1.71 -13.69
CA ASP A 144 -23.12 1.89 -14.70
C ASP A 144 -24.42 1.16 -14.35
N SER A 145 -24.40 0.19 -13.45
CA SER A 145 -25.55 -0.59 -13.01
C SER A 145 -25.90 -0.38 -11.53
N PHE A 146 -25.32 0.62 -10.88
CA PHE A 146 -25.55 0.84 -9.46
C PHE A 146 -26.82 1.63 -9.21
N ASP A 147 -27.77 1.05 -8.46
CA ASP A 147 -28.99 1.71 -8.07
C ASP A 147 -28.75 2.61 -6.83
N TYR A 148 -28.48 3.87 -7.11
CA TYR A 148 -28.23 4.88 -6.07
C TYR A 148 -29.42 5.10 -5.16
N ASP A 149 -30.65 5.06 -5.70
CA ASP A 149 -31.87 5.30 -4.94
C ASP A 149 -32.16 4.14 -3.98
N ALA A 150 -31.99 2.91 -4.45
CA ALA A 150 -32.11 1.73 -3.58
C ALA A 150 -31.07 1.75 -2.47
N CYS A 151 -29.82 2.13 -2.77
CA CYS A 151 -28.76 2.25 -1.79
C CYS A 151 -29.09 3.33 -0.74
N ARG A 152 -29.53 4.52 -1.15
CA ARG A 152 -29.91 5.59 -0.23
C ARG A 152 -31.06 5.17 0.68
N LYS A 153 -32.09 4.50 0.13
CA LYS A 153 -33.22 3.96 0.91
C LYS A 153 -32.78 2.93 1.95
N GLN A 154 -31.82 2.08 1.61
CA GLN A 154 -31.27 1.08 2.53
C GLN A 154 -30.67 1.74 3.79
N TYR A 155 -30.07 2.92 3.66
CA TYR A 155 -29.50 3.70 4.77
C TYR A 155 -30.48 4.71 5.37
N GLY A 156 -31.73 4.77 4.90
CA GLY A 156 -32.74 5.70 5.37
C GLY A 156 -32.54 7.14 4.91
N TRP A 157 -31.76 7.35 3.85
CA TRP A 157 -31.48 8.69 3.30
C TRP A 157 -32.47 9.04 2.19
N THR A 158 -32.89 10.30 2.15
CA THR A 158 -33.69 10.85 1.04
C THR A 158 -32.78 11.23 -0.15
N SER A 159 -33.42 11.49 -1.31
CA SER A 159 -32.67 11.97 -2.50
C SER A 159 -32.02 13.34 -2.28
N GLU A 160 -32.63 14.18 -1.43
CA GLU A 160 -32.20 15.55 -1.19
C GLU A 160 -31.12 15.71 -0.10
N GLU A 161 -30.94 14.67 0.73
CA GLU A 161 -29.94 14.72 1.80
C GLU A 161 -28.52 14.67 1.23
N ARG A 162 -27.67 15.56 1.69
CA ARG A 162 -26.23 15.52 1.39
C ARG A 162 -25.55 14.52 2.33
N VAL A 163 -24.82 13.59 1.77
CA VAL A 163 -24.11 12.55 2.51
C VAL A 163 -22.62 12.77 2.39
N CYS A 164 -21.94 12.88 3.52
CA CYS A 164 -20.49 12.97 3.59
C CYS A 164 -19.93 11.67 4.17
N LEU A 165 -19.14 10.95 3.37
CA LEU A 165 -18.42 9.76 3.82
C LEU A 165 -17.05 10.15 4.37
N VAL A 166 -16.81 9.87 5.65
CA VAL A 166 -15.50 10.02 6.28
C VAL A 166 -14.87 8.65 6.50
N MET A 167 -13.69 8.41 5.93
CA MET A 167 -13.00 7.13 6.00
C MET A 167 -11.63 7.29 6.64
N GLY A 168 -11.34 6.49 7.67
CA GLY A 168 -10.08 6.50 8.41
C GLY A 168 -8.98 5.57 7.86
N GLY A 169 -9.19 5.00 6.66
CA GLY A 169 -8.33 3.95 6.13
C GLY A 169 -8.58 2.59 6.79
N GLY A 170 -7.78 1.58 6.44
CA GLY A 170 -7.98 0.19 6.89
C GLY A 170 -7.87 -0.01 8.40
N GLU A 171 -7.07 0.81 9.08
CA GLU A 171 -6.83 0.72 10.53
C GLU A 171 -7.60 1.78 11.34
N GLY A 172 -8.37 2.65 10.69
CA GLY A 172 -9.20 3.66 11.37
C GLY A 172 -8.39 4.70 12.16
N LEU A 173 -7.18 5.05 11.72
CA LEU A 173 -6.24 5.91 12.45
C LEU A 173 -6.59 7.40 12.43
N LEU A 174 -7.61 7.82 11.68
CA LEU A 174 -8.06 9.22 11.72
C LEU A 174 -8.72 9.55 13.07
N PRO A 175 -8.55 10.77 13.60
CA PRO A 175 -9.25 11.24 14.78
C PRO A 175 -10.73 11.53 14.43
N MET A 176 -11.53 10.47 14.28
CA MET A 176 -12.90 10.53 13.75
C MET A 176 -13.80 11.42 14.56
N GLU A 177 -13.69 11.39 15.89
CA GLU A 177 -14.48 12.23 16.80
C GLU A 177 -14.22 13.72 16.56
N GLU A 178 -12.94 14.11 16.47
CA GLU A 178 -12.56 15.50 16.21
C GLU A 178 -13.04 15.99 14.84
N ILE A 179 -12.93 15.13 13.82
CA ILE A 179 -13.41 15.43 12.47
C ILE A 179 -14.92 15.61 12.46
N LEU A 180 -15.67 14.72 13.09
CA LEU A 180 -17.13 14.81 13.17
C LEU A 180 -17.57 16.06 13.94
N LEU A 181 -16.94 16.39 15.07
CA LEU A 181 -17.20 17.60 15.81
C LEU A 181 -16.88 18.87 15.00
N ALA A 182 -15.81 18.85 14.23
CA ALA A 182 -15.46 19.97 13.34
C ALA A 182 -16.47 20.15 12.21
N LEU A 183 -16.97 19.05 11.63
CA LEU A 183 -18.01 19.08 10.60
C LEU A 183 -19.36 19.58 11.16
N GLN A 184 -19.72 19.19 12.38
CA GLN A 184 -20.95 19.67 13.04
C GLN A 184 -20.88 21.18 13.37
N LYS A 185 -19.72 21.70 13.80
CA LYS A 185 -19.52 23.11 14.12
C LYS A 185 -19.50 24.02 12.88
N LYS A 186 -18.96 23.54 11.78
CA LYS A 186 -19.08 24.21 10.49
C LYS A 186 -20.43 23.77 9.92
N SER A 187 -21.47 24.58 10.12
CA SER A 187 -22.72 24.40 9.38
C SER A 187 -22.36 24.19 7.91
N ILE A 188 -22.55 22.96 7.40
CA ILE A 188 -22.32 22.58 6.00
C ILE A 188 -23.40 23.24 5.11
N ALA A 189 -23.90 24.39 5.51
CA ALA A 189 -24.88 25.18 4.79
C ALA A 189 -24.35 25.81 3.50
N GLY A 190 -23.19 25.39 3.04
CA GLY A 190 -22.56 25.90 1.82
C GLY A 190 -21.94 24.85 0.91
N LEU A 191 -22.14 23.57 1.16
CA LEU A 191 -21.74 22.50 0.22
C LEU A 191 -22.92 22.04 -0.59
#